data_a44f98252d7493c53f516b11de1f6b44
#
_entry.id   a44f98252d7493c53f516b11de1f6b44
#
_cell.length_a   1.000
_cell.length_b   1.000
_cell.length_c   1.000
_cell.angle_alpha   90.00
_cell.angle_beta   90.00
_cell.angle_gamma   90.00
#
_symmetry.space_group_name_H-M   'P 1'
#
loop_
_entity.id
_entity.type
_entity.pdbx_description
1 polymer ?
#
loop_
_entity_poly.entity_id
_entity_poly.type
_entity_poly.pdbx_seq_one_letter_code
_entity_poly.pdbx_strand_id
1 'polypeptide(L)'
;MRLAMILVAVPLAALVSCAGWEVRPESAVIMAPADQVWNTTLELLRERDFKTDLQDNAKRDLRATRDIVVRVVTDRATPTTPQKIQHRIDLSVRSGGDDRSVVEVVYRIERLVEEEPAFRFLRDLRDRVAIQAGGASSVPPRR
;
A
#
# COMPACT_ATOMS: atom_id res chain seq x y z
N MET A 1 61.62 39.82 2.32
CA MET A 1 60.33 39.41 1.76
C MET A 1 60.01 38.01 2.25
N ARG A 2 59.08 37.87 3.18
CA ARG A 2 58.61 36.56 3.71
C ARG A 2 57.22 36.32 3.17
N LEU A 3 57.08 35.36 2.24
CA LEU A 3 55.81 34.88 1.71
C LEU A 3 55.21 33.97 2.79
N ALA A 4 54.10 34.39 3.37
CA ALA A 4 53.29 33.55 4.21
C ALA A 4 52.31 32.75 3.33
N MET A 5 52.53 31.46 3.31
CA MET A 5 51.68 30.49 2.61
C MET A 5 50.51 30.18 3.51
N ILE A 6 49.31 30.70 3.18
CA ILE A 6 48.06 30.41 3.89
C ILE A 6 47.52 29.08 3.34
N LEU A 7 47.62 28.05 4.19
CA LEU A 7 47.02 26.72 3.92
C LEU A 7 45.56 26.80 4.30
N VAL A 8 44.69 26.91 3.29
CA VAL A 8 43.24 26.81 3.47
C VAL A 8 42.87 25.32 3.57
N ALA A 9 42.66 24.89 4.82
CA ALA A 9 42.07 23.56 5.05
C ALA A 9 40.58 23.62 4.74
N VAL A 10 40.15 23.01 3.64
CA VAL A 10 38.75 22.78 3.29
C VAL A 10 38.29 21.59 4.11
N PRO A 11 37.31 21.73 5.04
CA PRO A 11 36.72 20.57 5.68
C PRO A 11 35.88 19.83 4.64
N LEU A 12 36.32 18.63 4.31
CA LEU A 12 35.54 17.66 3.53
C LEU A 12 34.38 17.18 4.43
N ALA A 13 33.27 17.93 4.41
CA ALA A 13 32.03 17.48 5.01
C ALA A 13 31.58 16.27 4.22
N ALA A 14 31.86 15.08 4.74
CA ALA A 14 31.30 13.83 4.27
C ALA A 14 29.77 13.91 4.44
N LEU A 15 29.08 14.25 3.36
CA LEU A 15 27.65 14.05 3.23
C LEU A 15 27.40 12.53 3.29
N VAL A 16 27.25 12.01 4.51
CA VAL A 16 26.63 10.72 4.71
C VAL A 16 25.18 10.88 4.28
N SER A 17 24.95 10.71 2.99
CA SER A 17 23.61 10.52 2.44
C SER A 17 23.13 9.21 3.03
N CYS A 18 22.37 9.26 4.13
CA CYS A 18 21.51 8.18 4.52
C CYS A 18 20.51 8.01 3.38
N ALA A 19 20.87 7.21 2.39
CA ALA A 19 19.93 6.68 1.43
C ALA A 19 19.00 5.75 2.23
N GLY A 20 18.02 6.36 2.90
CA GLY A 20 16.87 5.64 3.40
C GLY A 20 16.32 4.89 2.20
N TRP A 21 16.19 3.59 2.31
CA TRP A 21 15.55 2.76 1.29
C TRP A 21 14.12 3.29 1.14
N GLU A 22 13.95 4.12 0.13
CA GLU A 22 12.65 4.71 -0.18
C GLU A 22 11.76 3.59 -0.69
N VAL A 23 10.83 3.18 0.16
CA VAL A 23 9.85 2.16 -0.21
C VAL A 23 8.99 2.73 -1.31
N ARG A 24 9.12 2.19 -2.51
CA ARG A 24 8.28 2.57 -3.64
C ARG A 24 6.94 1.87 -3.52
N PRO A 25 5.83 2.61 -3.53
CA PRO A 25 4.51 1.99 -3.58
C PRO A 25 4.29 1.36 -4.95
N GLU A 26 3.56 0.24 -4.97
CA GLU A 26 2.95 -0.26 -6.18
C GLU A 26 1.77 0.64 -6.57
N SER A 27 1.64 0.95 -7.84
CA SER A 27 0.60 1.86 -8.31
C SER A 27 -0.19 1.31 -9.48
N ALA A 28 -1.48 1.64 -9.52
CA ALA A 28 -2.35 1.33 -10.64
C ALA A 28 -3.27 2.50 -10.97
N VAL A 29 -3.56 2.66 -12.26
CA VAL A 29 -4.61 3.56 -12.73
C VAL A 29 -5.90 2.75 -12.87
N ILE A 30 -6.97 3.23 -12.22
CA ILE A 30 -8.30 2.63 -12.28
C ILE A 30 -9.24 3.62 -12.97
N MET A 31 -9.97 3.15 -13.98
CA MET A 31 -10.91 3.98 -14.75
C MET A 31 -12.25 4.08 -14.02
N ALA A 32 -12.24 4.86 -12.94
CA ALA A 32 -13.40 5.18 -12.13
C ALA A 32 -13.11 6.41 -11.24
N PRO A 33 -14.15 7.14 -10.80
CA PRO A 33 -14.02 8.25 -9.87
C PRO A 33 -13.38 7.83 -8.54
N ALA A 34 -12.60 8.71 -7.93
CA ALA A 34 -11.85 8.40 -6.72
C ALA A 34 -12.73 7.98 -5.52
N ASP A 35 -13.95 8.50 -5.42
CA ASP A 35 -14.88 8.12 -4.36
C ASP A 35 -15.40 6.69 -4.54
N GLN A 36 -15.67 6.27 -5.77
CA GLN A 36 -16.06 4.90 -6.06
C GLN A 36 -14.93 3.94 -5.73
N VAL A 37 -13.72 4.25 -6.19
CA VAL A 37 -12.53 3.43 -5.91
C VAL A 37 -12.26 3.35 -4.40
N TRP A 38 -12.40 4.47 -3.69
CA TRP A 38 -12.23 4.53 -2.24
C TRP A 38 -13.22 3.62 -1.50
N ASN A 39 -14.50 3.73 -1.81
CA ASN A 39 -15.53 2.91 -1.18
C ASN A 39 -15.32 1.43 -1.47
N THR A 40 -15.01 1.06 -2.72
CA THR A 40 -14.69 -0.32 -3.10
C THR A 40 -13.45 -0.84 -2.38
N THR A 41 -12.45 0.02 -2.15
CA THR A 41 -11.26 -0.32 -1.36
C THR A 41 -11.63 -0.68 0.07
N LEU A 42 -12.45 0.12 0.72
CA LEU A 42 -12.89 -0.13 2.10
C LEU A 42 -13.69 -1.44 2.22
N GLU A 43 -14.55 -1.74 1.24
CA GLU A 43 -15.29 -2.99 1.18
C GLU A 43 -14.34 -4.20 1.03
N LEU A 44 -13.40 -4.11 0.08
CA LEU A 44 -12.43 -5.19 -0.18
C LEU A 44 -11.54 -5.48 1.03
N LEU A 45 -11.12 -4.45 1.76
CA LEU A 45 -10.33 -4.62 2.98
C LEU A 45 -11.13 -5.30 4.09
N ARG A 46 -12.41 -4.93 4.25
CA ARG A 46 -13.31 -5.54 5.23
C ARG A 46 -13.56 -7.02 4.91
N GLU A 47 -13.79 -7.36 3.66
CA GLU A 47 -13.98 -8.76 3.21
C GLU A 47 -12.73 -9.62 3.43
N ARG A 48 -11.56 -9.01 3.49
CA ARG A 48 -10.27 -9.69 3.75
C ARG A 48 -9.84 -9.65 5.21
N ASP A 49 -10.76 -9.30 6.12
CA ASP A 49 -10.53 -9.21 7.55
C ASP A 49 -9.42 -8.22 7.97
N PHE A 50 -9.18 -7.20 7.16
CA PHE A 50 -8.32 -6.10 7.57
C PHE A 50 -9.05 -5.17 8.53
N LYS A 51 -8.39 -4.85 9.62
CA LYS A 51 -8.82 -3.82 10.57
C LYS A 51 -8.15 -2.51 10.22
N THR A 52 -8.94 -1.46 10.10
CA THR A 52 -8.42 -0.12 9.81
C THR A 52 -7.81 0.47 11.06
N ASP A 53 -6.53 0.78 11.03
CA ASP A 53 -5.79 1.41 12.12
C ASP A 53 -5.81 2.94 12.00
N LEU A 54 -5.75 3.44 10.76
CA LEU A 54 -5.75 4.86 10.44
C LEU A 54 -6.51 5.08 9.14
N GLN A 55 -7.41 6.06 9.12
CA GLN A 55 -8.20 6.40 7.94
C GLN A 55 -8.40 7.91 7.88
N ASP A 56 -7.97 8.51 6.77
CA ASP A 56 -8.24 9.90 6.42
C ASP A 56 -9.11 9.93 5.16
N ASN A 57 -10.40 10.12 5.34
CA ASN A 57 -11.35 10.15 4.23
C ASN A 57 -11.17 11.36 3.30
N ALA A 58 -10.70 12.48 3.84
CA ALA A 58 -10.48 13.68 3.04
C ALA A 58 -9.31 13.53 2.07
N LYS A 59 -8.25 12.90 2.56
CA LYS A 59 -7.06 12.60 1.75
C LYS A 59 -7.16 11.27 1.02
N ARG A 60 -8.12 10.41 1.40
CA ARG A 60 -8.24 9.01 0.97
C ARG A 60 -6.94 8.22 1.21
N ASP A 61 -6.40 8.39 2.41
CA ASP A 61 -5.24 7.65 2.93
C ASP A 61 -5.70 6.69 4.02
N LEU A 62 -5.12 5.51 4.01
CA LEU A 62 -5.55 4.44 4.90
C LEU A 62 -4.35 3.57 5.28
N ARG A 63 -4.36 3.12 6.54
CA ARG A 63 -3.55 2.01 7.02
C ARG A 63 -4.46 0.97 7.63
N ALA A 64 -4.27 -0.29 7.24
CA ALA A 64 -5.01 -1.40 7.80
C ALA A 64 -4.09 -2.59 8.06
N THR A 65 -4.43 -3.37 9.07
CA THR A 65 -3.68 -4.55 9.48
C THR A 65 -4.59 -5.76 9.62
N ARG A 66 -4.01 -6.94 9.45
CA ARG A 66 -4.62 -8.21 9.83
C ARG A 66 -3.58 -9.16 10.36
N ASP A 67 -3.96 -10.00 11.31
CA ASP A 67 -3.13 -11.06 11.85
C ASP A 67 -3.54 -12.39 11.20
N ILE A 68 -2.55 -13.10 10.65
CA ILE A 68 -2.73 -14.47 10.16
C ILE A 68 -2.06 -15.42 11.16
N VAL A 69 -2.81 -16.37 11.64
CA VAL A 69 -2.29 -17.41 12.54
C VAL A 69 -1.74 -18.55 11.70
N VAL A 70 -0.43 -18.73 11.74
CA VAL A 70 0.26 -19.84 11.07
C VAL A 70 0.68 -20.87 12.10
N ARG A 71 0.32 -22.13 11.87
CA ARG A 71 0.85 -23.26 12.65
C ARG A 71 2.06 -23.84 11.92
N VAL A 72 3.24 -23.55 12.43
CA VAL A 72 4.47 -24.15 11.90
C VAL A 72 4.64 -25.53 12.54
N VAL A 73 4.45 -26.58 11.76
CA VAL A 73 4.72 -27.95 12.19
C VAL A 73 6.21 -28.22 11.97
N THR A 74 7.01 -28.05 13.02
CA THR A 74 8.46 -28.25 12.94
C THR A 74 8.90 -29.67 13.19
N ASP A 75 8.14 -30.47 13.95
CA ASP A 75 8.40 -31.90 14.16
C ASP A 75 7.20 -32.59 14.83
N ARG A 76 7.08 -33.93 14.70
CA ARG A 76 5.95 -34.70 15.24
C ARG A 76 5.91 -34.75 16.77
N ALA A 77 6.95 -34.33 17.45
CA ALA A 77 7.09 -34.46 18.90
C ALA A 77 6.92 -33.16 19.70
N THR A 78 6.84 -31.99 19.06
CA THR A 78 6.77 -30.70 19.76
C THR A 78 5.39 -30.06 19.56
N PRO A 79 4.70 -29.59 20.62
CA PRO A 79 3.46 -28.84 20.47
C PRO A 79 3.75 -27.55 19.71
N THR A 80 3.14 -27.41 18.54
CA THR A 80 3.27 -26.22 17.71
C THR A 80 2.59 -25.04 18.34
N THR A 81 3.37 -24.06 18.76
CA THR A 81 2.82 -22.77 19.19
C THR A 81 2.36 -22.00 17.95
N PRO A 82 1.10 -21.58 17.89
CA PRO A 82 0.64 -20.76 16.76
C PRO A 82 1.39 -19.44 16.73
N GLN A 83 2.00 -19.12 15.60
CA GLN A 83 2.65 -17.83 15.37
C GLN A 83 1.67 -16.91 14.67
N LYS A 84 1.59 -15.67 15.14
CA LYS A 84 0.84 -14.60 14.46
C LYS A 84 1.79 -13.87 13.52
N ILE A 85 1.40 -13.79 12.27
CA ILE A 85 2.10 -12.99 11.25
C ILE A 85 1.22 -11.79 10.93
N GLN A 86 1.75 -10.59 11.15
CA GLN A 86 1.03 -9.36 10.86
C GLN A 86 1.21 -8.95 9.40
N HIS A 87 0.10 -8.77 8.72
CA HIS A 87 0.02 -8.17 7.40
C HIS A 87 -0.46 -6.73 7.54
N ARG A 88 0.23 -5.80 6.88
CA ARG A 88 -0.14 -4.38 6.87
C ARG A 88 -0.23 -3.88 5.44
N ILE A 89 -1.25 -3.09 5.17
CA ILE A 89 -1.43 -2.37 3.93
C ILE A 89 -1.51 -0.87 4.23
N ASP A 90 -0.66 -0.09 3.58
CA ASP A 90 -0.75 1.36 3.51
C ASP A 90 -1.23 1.70 2.09
N LEU A 91 -2.30 2.47 1.97
CA LEU A 91 -2.97 2.72 0.70
C LEU A 91 -3.37 4.18 0.57
N SER A 92 -3.25 4.71 -0.64
CA SER A 92 -3.79 6.02 -1.00
C SER A 92 -4.55 5.97 -2.32
N VAL A 93 -5.62 6.76 -2.42
CA VAL A 93 -6.41 6.93 -3.65
C VAL A 93 -6.39 8.39 -4.03
N ARG A 94 -5.85 8.71 -5.20
CA ARG A 94 -5.79 10.07 -5.73
C ARG A 94 -6.66 10.19 -6.97
N SER A 95 -7.34 11.33 -7.11
CA SER A 95 -8.04 11.63 -8.36
C SER A 95 -7.02 11.90 -9.46
N GLY A 96 -7.18 11.24 -10.60
CA GLY A 96 -6.43 11.50 -11.83
C GLY A 96 -7.26 12.24 -12.88
N GLY A 97 -8.44 12.74 -12.49
CA GLY A 97 -9.47 13.35 -13.34
C GLY A 97 -10.86 12.86 -12.92
N ASP A 98 -11.87 13.21 -13.68
CA ASP A 98 -13.28 12.92 -13.30
C ASP A 98 -13.57 11.41 -13.27
N ASP A 99 -13.05 10.66 -14.24
CA ASP A 99 -13.33 9.23 -14.40
C ASP A 99 -12.08 8.36 -14.21
N ARG A 100 -11.07 8.86 -13.50
CA ARG A 100 -9.81 8.17 -13.35
C ARG A 100 -9.20 8.39 -11.98
N SER A 101 -8.66 7.33 -11.39
CA SER A 101 -7.98 7.37 -10.10
C SER A 101 -6.63 6.69 -10.17
N VAL A 102 -5.68 7.20 -9.39
CA VAL A 102 -4.40 6.55 -9.14
C VAL A 102 -4.43 5.97 -7.74
N VAL A 103 -4.21 4.67 -7.64
CA VAL A 103 -4.14 3.94 -6.37
C VAL A 103 -2.71 3.53 -6.12
N GLU A 104 -2.19 3.89 -4.97
CA GLU A 104 -0.86 3.51 -4.50
C GLU A 104 -0.98 2.58 -3.30
N VAL A 105 -0.24 1.49 -3.30
CA VAL A 105 -0.28 0.47 -2.26
C VAL A 105 1.12 0.08 -1.83
N VAL A 106 1.36 0.06 -0.53
CA VAL A 106 2.51 -0.60 0.08
C VAL A 106 2.00 -1.72 0.96
N TYR A 107 2.35 -2.95 0.62
CA TYR A 107 1.98 -4.12 1.40
C TYR A 107 3.20 -4.62 2.17
N ARG A 108 3.01 -4.94 3.45
CA ARG A 108 4.07 -5.47 4.31
C ARG A 108 3.60 -6.73 5.02
N ILE A 109 4.49 -7.70 5.08
CA ILE A 109 4.37 -8.87 5.95
C ILE A 109 5.45 -8.70 7.02
N GLU A 110 5.02 -8.54 8.26
CA GLU A 110 5.89 -8.12 9.35
C GLU A 110 6.56 -6.77 9.02
N ARG A 111 7.86 -6.75 8.78
CA ARG A 111 8.64 -5.56 8.43
C ARG A 111 9.05 -5.52 6.96
N LEU A 112 8.80 -6.60 6.21
CA LEU A 112 9.22 -6.73 4.82
C LEU A 112 8.15 -6.16 3.89
N VAL A 113 8.59 -5.41 2.89
CA VAL A 113 7.72 -4.93 1.81
C VAL A 113 7.56 -6.05 0.79
N GLU A 114 6.31 -6.35 0.46
CA GLU A 114 5.95 -7.45 -0.45
C GLU A 114 5.19 -6.89 -1.66
N GLU A 115 5.79 -7.01 -2.82
CA GLU A 115 5.23 -6.48 -4.07
C GLU A 115 4.06 -7.34 -4.58
N GLU A 116 4.20 -8.66 -4.56
CA GLU A 116 3.18 -9.56 -5.10
C GLU A 116 1.82 -9.44 -4.43
N PRO A 117 1.68 -9.40 -3.09
CA PRO A 117 0.40 -9.12 -2.45
C PRO A 117 -0.18 -7.74 -2.79
N ALA A 118 0.68 -6.73 -3.00
CA ALA A 118 0.24 -5.41 -3.44
C ALA A 118 -0.35 -5.46 -4.86
N PHE A 119 0.31 -6.12 -5.81
CA PHE A 119 -0.19 -6.33 -7.16
C PHE A 119 -1.52 -7.09 -7.19
N ARG A 120 -1.62 -8.16 -6.41
CA ARG A 120 -2.89 -8.92 -6.32
C ARG A 120 -4.01 -8.04 -5.80
N PHE A 121 -3.74 -7.23 -4.78
CA PHE A 121 -4.74 -6.32 -4.24
C PHE A 121 -5.20 -5.31 -5.29
N LEU A 122 -4.28 -4.66 -6.00
CA LEU A 122 -4.58 -3.70 -7.06
C LEU A 122 -5.38 -4.31 -8.21
N ARG A 123 -5.02 -5.53 -8.62
CA ARG A 123 -5.75 -6.27 -9.65
C ARG A 123 -7.19 -6.55 -9.22
N ASP A 124 -7.36 -7.10 -8.02
CA ASP A 124 -8.69 -7.47 -7.52
C ASP A 124 -9.57 -6.24 -7.28
N LEU A 125 -8.97 -5.12 -6.86
CA LEU A 125 -9.66 -3.84 -6.75
C LEU A 125 -10.14 -3.34 -8.12
N ARG A 126 -9.28 -3.34 -9.11
CA ARG A 126 -9.62 -2.94 -10.48
C ARG A 126 -10.75 -3.80 -11.05
N ASP A 127 -10.66 -5.11 -10.88
CA ASP A 127 -11.63 -6.05 -11.40
C ASP A 127 -13.00 -5.84 -10.73
N ARG A 128 -13.02 -5.59 -9.41
CA ARG A 128 -14.25 -5.29 -8.67
C ARG A 128 -14.90 -3.97 -9.10
N VAL A 129 -14.11 -2.92 -9.27
CA VAL A 129 -14.61 -1.62 -9.76
C VAL A 129 -15.21 -1.78 -11.16
N ALA A 130 -14.57 -2.54 -12.04
CA ALA A 130 -15.08 -2.80 -13.39
C ALA A 130 -16.42 -3.56 -13.38
N ILE A 131 -16.58 -4.55 -12.49
CA ILE A 131 -17.83 -5.29 -12.32
C ILE A 131 -18.95 -4.36 -11.82
N GLN A 132 -18.67 -3.51 -10.85
CA GLN A 132 -19.66 -2.54 -10.34
C GLN A 132 -20.09 -1.55 -11.42
N ALA A 133 -19.17 -1.06 -12.24
CA ALA A 133 -19.47 -0.17 -13.36
C ALA A 133 -20.30 -0.88 -14.45
N GLY A 134 -19.97 -2.12 -14.79
CA GLY A 134 -20.71 -2.93 -15.78
C GLY A 134 -22.11 -3.34 -15.29
N GLY A 135 -22.26 -3.63 -14.00
CA GLY A 135 -23.54 -3.99 -13.40
C GLY A 135 -24.57 -2.84 -13.37
N ALA A 136 -24.09 -1.60 -13.25
CA ALA A 136 -24.96 -0.42 -13.28
C ALA A 136 -25.58 -0.15 -14.68
N SER A 137 -24.96 -0.67 -15.75
CA SER A 137 -25.44 -0.49 -17.13
C SER A 137 -26.52 -1.49 -17.56
N SER A 138 -26.80 -2.52 -16.76
CA SER A 138 -27.70 -3.63 -17.16
C SER A 138 -29.13 -3.49 -16.64
N VAL A 139 -29.54 -2.34 -16.06
CA VAL A 139 -30.95 -2.09 -15.73
C VAL A 139 -31.63 -1.49 -16.95
N PRO A 140 -32.50 -2.26 -17.67
CA PRO A 140 -33.26 -1.71 -18.79
C PRO A 140 -34.21 -0.62 -18.28
N PRO A 141 -34.43 0.46 -19.04
CA PRO A 141 -35.41 1.47 -18.66
C PRO A 141 -36.78 0.82 -18.54
N ARG A 142 -37.39 0.88 -17.39
CA ARG A 142 -38.82 0.48 -17.24
C ARG A 142 -39.67 1.37 -18.14
N ARG A 143 -40.31 0.76 -19.12
CA ARG A 143 -41.38 1.37 -19.94
C ARG A 143 -42.65 1.49 -19.13
#